data_ba27d12f46d62998c9504af81831abd7
#
_entry.id   ba27d12f46d62998c9504af81831abd7
#
_cell.length_a   1.000
_cell.length_b   1.000
_cell.length_c   1.000
_cell.angle_alpha   90.00
_cell.angle_beta   90.00
_cell.angle_gamma   90.00
#
_symmetry.space_group_name_H-M   'P 1'
#
loop_
_entity.id
_entity.type
_entity.pdbx_description
1 polymer ?
#
loop_
_entity_poly.entity_id
_entity_poly.type
_entity_poly.pdbx_seq_one_letter_code
_entity_poly.pdbx_strand_id
1 'polypeptide(L)'
;MASHKERNVDCLKITEQEYSQMTNQASPNSKCWRNALFAFLIGGLICVIGQILVNLYQQTGLSLQDARCAVSVTLVGLSAVLTALHVYDNIAKVAGAGTLVPITGFANAVVSPAIEFKAEGFIMGIGAKMFVIAGPVLVYGITASVIYGIIAVSYTHLTLPTIR
;
A
#
# COMPACT_ATOMS: atom_id res chain seq x y z
N MET A 1 -29.79 33.69 -34.82
CA MET A 1 -30.33 33.87 -33.47
C MET A 1 -30.66 32.49 -32.93
N ALA A 2 -29.70 31.85 -32.27
CA ALA A 2 -29.90 30.55 -31.65
C ALA A 2 -30.07 30.77 -30.12
N SER A 3 -31.25 30.48 -29.61
CA SER A 3 -31.63 30.55 -28.21
C SER A 3 -30.75 29.62 -27.37
N HIS A 4 -29.94 30.20 -26.53
CA HIS A 4 -29.25 29.52 -25.46
C HIS A 4 -30.30 29.04 -24.47
N LYS A 5 -30.70 27.78 -24.59
CA LYS A 5 -31.52 27.10 -23.60
C LYS A 5 -30.65 26.91 -22.35
N GLU A 6 -30.75 27.85 -21.42
CA GLU A 6 -30.19 27.70 -20.07
C GLU A 6 -30.77 26.41 -19.49
N ARG A 7 -29.93 25.39 -19.37
CA ARG A 7 -30.24 24.23 -18.55
C ARG A 7 -30.22 24.71 -17.13
N ASN A 8 -31.40 24.96 -16.56
CA ASN A 8 -31.58 25.08 -15.14
C ASN A 8 -31.01 23.81 -14.52
N VAL A 9 -29.80 23.92 -13.99
CA VAL A 9 -29.26 22.99 -13.01
C VAL A 9 -30.04 23.32 -11.74
N ASP A 10 -31.25 22.80 -11.62
CA ASP A 10 -31.90 22.70 -10.32
C ASP A 10 -30.92 21.94 -9.45
N CYS A 11 -30.21 22.68 -8.60
CA CYS A 11 -29.44 22.11 -7.53
C CYS A 11 -30.41 21.18 -6.79
N LEU A 12 -30.24 19.89 -6.98
CA LEU A 12 -30.97 18.85 -6.25
C LEU A 12 -30.81 19.23 -4.77
N LYS A 13 -31.87 19.82 -4.21
CA LYS A 13 -31.99 20.04 -2.77
C LYS A 13 -32.20 18.67 -2.14
N ILE A 14 -31.13 17.89 -2.09
CA ILE A 14 -31.13 16.62 -1.41
C ILE A 14 -31.28 16.93 0.08
N THR A 15 -32.33 16.45 0.68
CA THR A 15 -32.54 16.56 2.10
C THR A 15 -31.45 15.77 2.84
N GLU A 16 -31.02 16.25 4.00
CA GLU A 16 -29.99 15.56 4.81
C GLU A 16 -30.31 14.08 5.06
N GLN A 17 -31.59 13.77 5.19
CA GLN A 17 -32.08 12.38 5.33
C GLN A 17 -31.90 11.56 4.05
N GLU A 18 -32.19 12.14 2.88
CA GLU A 18 -31.98 11.46 1.59
C GLU A 18 -30.50 11.24 1.31
N TYR A 19 -29.67 12.23 1.63
CA TYR A 19 -28.22 12.08 1.53
C TYR A 19 -27.69 10.98 2.44
N SER A 20 -28.16 10.91 3.69
CA SER A 20 -27.75 9.86 4.62
C SER A 20 -28.20 8.47 4.18
N GLN A 21 -29.40 8.35 3.59
CA GLN A 21 -29.89 7.08 3.03
C GLN A 21 -29.04 6.65 1.82
N MET A 22 -28.75 7.57 0.89
CA MET A 22 -27.88 7.27 -0.25
C MET A 22 -26.47 6.89 0.19
N THR A 23 -25.91 7.56 1.18
CA THR A 23 -24.60 7.24 1.74
C THR A 23 -24.59 5.85 2.38
N ASN A 24 -25.61 5.49 3.14
CA ASN A 24 -25.73 4.17 3.77
C ASN A 24 -25.93 3.03 2.75
N GLN A 25 -26.60 3.32 1.62
CA GLN A 25 -26.73 2.35 0.53
C GLN A 25 -25.44 2.19 -0.27
N ALA A 26 -24.73 3.28 -0.54
CA ALA A 26 -23.48 3.28 -1.29
C ALA A 26 -22.30 2.73 -0.48
N SER A 27 -22.30 2.94 0.84
CA SER A 27 -21.24 2.53 1.75
C SER A 27 -21.80 1.79 2.97
N PRO A 28 -22.22 0.52 2.83
CA PRO A 28 -22.73 -0.27 3.94
C PRO A 28 -21.64 -0.49 4.98
N ASN A 29 -22.02 -0.49 6.27
CA ASN A 29 -21.09 -0.70 7.38
C ASN A 29 -20.31 -2.00 7.20
N SER A 30 -18.99 -1.90 7.18
CA SER A 30 -18.09 -3.04 7.06
C SER A 30 -18.16 -3.91 8.33
N LYS A 31 -18.15 -5.24 8.15
CA LYS A 31 -18.08 -6.21 9.26
C LYS A 31 -16.67 -6.24 9.82
N CYS A 32 -16.34 -5.29 10.71
CA CYS A 32 -14.99 -5.03 11.21
C CYS A 32 -14.28 -6.30 11.71
N TRP A 33 -14.92 -7.10 12.56
CA TRP A 33 -14.34 -8.32 13.12
C TRP A 33 -13.97 -9.37 12.06
N ARG A 34 -14.85 -9.59 11.10
CA ARG A 34 -14.59 -10.55 10.02
C ARG A 34 -13.45 -10.07 9.14
N ASN A 35 -13.45 -8.79 8.78
CA ASN A 35 -12.41 -8.21 7.95
C ASN A 35 -11.05 -8.20 8.67
N ALA A 36 -11.04 -7.92 9.97
CA ALA A 36 -9.83 -7.99 10.81
C ALA A 36 -9.26 -9.42 10.86
N LEU A 37 -10.11 -10.43 11.00
CA LEU A 37 -9.67 -11.83 11.01
C LEU A 37 -9.05 -12.24 9.66
N PHE A 38 -9.69 -11.90 8.54
CA PHE A 38 -9.13 -12.18 7.21
C PHE A 38 -7.83 -11.43 6.96
N ALA A 39 -7.74 -10.16 7.38
CA ALA A 39 -6.52 -9.38 7.29
C ALA A 39 -5.37 -10.02 8.08
N PHE A 40 -5.65 -10.49 9.30
CA PHE A 40 -4.68 -11.19 10.14
C PHE A 40 -4.20 -12.51 9.52
N LEU A 41 -5.13 -13.34 9.03
CA LEU A 41 -4.79 -14.64 8.45
C LEU A 41 -3.96 -14.49 7.17
N ILE A 42 -4.41 -13.63 6.25
CA ILE A 42 -3.73 -13.46 4.95
C ILE A 42 -2.41 -12.70 5.12
N GLY A 43 -2.39 -11.64 5.92
CA GLY A 43 -1.16 -10.92 6.25
C GLY A 43 -0.15 -11.82 6.98
N GLY A 44 -0.61 -12.62 7.94
CA GLY A 44 0.20 -13.62 8.62
C GLY A 44 0.76 -14.68 7.68
N LEU A 45 -0.05 -15.16 6.72
CA LEU A 45 0.42 -16.12 5.71
C LEU A 45 1.54 -15.53 4.83
N ILE A 46 1.41 -14.29 4.41
CA ILE A 46 2.46 -13.60 3.64
C ILE A 46 3.75 -13.50 4.47
N CYS A 47 3.64 -13.19 5.75
CA CYS A 47 4.80 -13.14 6.66
C CYS A 47 5.46 -14.52 6.84
N VAL A 48 4.68 -15.58 6.94
CA VAL A 48 5.19 -16.96 7.03
C VAL A 48 5.95 -17.35 5.76
N ILE A 49 5.39 -17.05 4.59
CA ILE A 49 6.07 -17.25 3.30
C ILE A 49 7.39 -16.47 3.27
N GLY A 50 7.37 -15.22 3.69
CA GLY A 50 8.58 -14.40 3.80
C GLY A 50 9.64 -15.03 4.70
N GLN A 51 9.25 -15.56 5.87
CA GLN A 51 10.18 -16.22 6.78
C GLN A 51 10.76 -17.52 6.21
N ILE A 52 9.95 -18.31 5.52
CA ILE A 52 10.41 -19.52 4.84
C ILE A 52 11.48 -19.16 3.79
N LEU A 53 11.24 -18.11 3.01
CA LEU A 53 12.22 -17.62 2.03
C LEU A 53 13.51 -17.13 2.68
N VAL A 54 13.44 -16.43 3.82
CA VAL A 54 14.64 -16.02 4.58
C VAL A 54 15.46 -17.25 4.97
N ASN A 55 14.81 -18.25 5.56
CA ASN A 55 15.49 -19.48 5.97
C ASN A 55 16.12 -20.21 4.78
N LEU A 56 15.43 -20.25 3.63
CA LEU A 56 15.95 -20.87 2.41
C LEU A 56 17.20 -20.13 1.89
N TYR A 57 17.17 -18.81 1.83
CA TYR A 57 18.33 -18.03 1.41
C TYR A 57 19.50 -18.10 2.38
N GLN A 58 19.26 -18.23 3.69
CA GLN A 58 20.33 -18.49 4.65
C GLN A 58 20.99 -19.86 4.44
N GLN A 59 20.23 -20.87 4.06
CA GLN A 59 20.79 -22.19 3.73
C GLN A 59 21.72 -22.16 2.50
N THR A 60 21.55 -21.19 1.59
CA THR A 60 22.47 -20.99 0.45
C THR A 60 23.74 -20.22 0.82
N GLY A 61 23.93 -19.89 2.09
CA GLY A 61 25.14 -19.23 2.61
C GLY A 61 25.07 -17.70 2.66
N LEU A 62 23.92 -17.09 2.41
CA LEU A 62 23.77 -15.64 2.57
C LEU A 62 23.72 -15.23 4.05
N SER A 63 24.29 -14.06 4.36
CA SER A 63 24.13 -13.48 5.67
C SER A 63 22.65 -13.17 5.95
N LEU A 64 22.25 -13.07 7.21
CA LEU A 64 20.87 -12.74 7.58
C LEU A 64 20.40 -11.41 6.95
N GLN A 65 21.29 -10.43 6.85
CA GLN A 65 20.97 -9.14 6.27
C GLN A 65 20.77 -9.24 4.76
N ASP A 66 21.64 -9.93 4.05
CA ASP A 66 21.51 -10.13 2.60
C ASP A 66 20.30 -11.01 2.26
N ALA A 67 20.02 -12.03 3.06
CA ALA A 67 18.84 -12.88 2.90
C ALA A 67 17.54 -12.06 3.02
N ARG A 68 17.44 -11.15 3.99
CA ARG A 68 16.28 -10.24 4.12
C ARG A 68 16.11 -9.31 2.92
N CYS A 69 17.21 -8.75 2.40
CA CYS A 69 17.17 -7.95 1.18
C CYS A 69 16.71 -8.76 -0.02
N ALA A 70 17.25 -9.96 -0.20
CA ALA A 70 16.88 -10.86 -1.29
C ALA A 70 15.39 -11.25 -1.23
N VAL A 71 14.87 -11.58 -0.05
CA VAL A 71 13.43 -11.87 0.15
C VAL A 71 12.57 -10.67 -0.20
N SER A 72 12.97 -9.47 0.18
CA SER A 72 12.21 -8.26 -0.17
C SER A 72 12.10 -8.09 -1.68
N VAL A 73 13.19 -8.28 -2.42
CA VAL A 73 13.20 -8.20 -3.89
C VAL A 73 12.34 -9.29 -4.52
N THR A 74 12.44 -10.53 -4.04
CA THR A 74 11.63 -11.65 -4.55
C THR A 74 10.14 -11.46 -4.29
N LEU A 75 9.74 -10.98 -3.10
CA LEU A 75 8.34 -10.72 -2.78
C LEU A 75 7.78 -9.55 -3.60
N VAL A 76 8.56 -8.49 -3.85
CA VAL A 76 8.17 -7.40 -4.74
C VAL A 76 7.98 -7.91 -6.17
N GLY A 77 8.92 -8.69 -6.69
CA GLY A 77 8.82 -9.28 -8.03
C GLY A 77 7.62 -10.22 -8.17
N LEU A 78 7.40 -11.09 -7.18
CA LEU A 78 6.24 -11.99 -7.16
C LEU A 78 4.92 -11.21 -7.13
N SER A 79 4.83 -10.19 -6.29
CA SER A 79 3.65 -9.32 -6.23
C SER A 79 3.40 -8.59 -7.55
N ALA A 80 4.44 -8.09 -8.22
CA ALA A 80 4.33 -7.44 -9.52
C ALA A 80 3.76 -8.40 -10.59
N VAL A 81 4.23 -9.65 -10.62
CA VAL A 81 3.70 -10.68 -11.53
C VAL A 81 2.24 -11.01 -11.21
N LEU A 82 1.89 -11.21 -9.94
CA LEU A 82 0.51 -11.47 -9.52
C LEU A 82 -0.43 -10.29 -9.83
N THR A 83 0.06 -9.06 -9.73
CA THR A 83 -0.68 -7.86 -10.12
C THR A 83 -0.91 -7.82 -11.63
N ALA A 84 0.11 -8.12 -12.43
CA ALA A 84 -0.01 -8.19 -13.88
C ALA A 84 -1.01 -9.27 -14.36
N LEU A 85 -1.17 -10.34 -13.60
CA LEU A 85 -2.15 -11.39 -13.84
C LEU A 85 -3.54 -11.10 -13.25
N HIS A 86 -3.75 -9.94 -12.64
CA HIS A 86 -4.99 -9.55 -11.92
C HIS A 86 -5.39 -10.49 -10.77
N VAL A 87 -4.47 -11.33 -10.29
CA VAL A 87 -4.71 -12.25 -9.18
C VAL A 87 -4.61 -11.52 -7.85
N TYR A 88 -3.67 -10.61 -7.72
CA TYR A 88 -3.42 -9.89 -6.47
C TYR A 88 -4.62 -9.04 -6.02
N ASP A 89 -5.33 -8.41 -6.95
CA ASP A 89 -6.52 -7.61 -6.66
C ASP A 89 -7.66 -8.44 -6.05
N ASN A 90 -7.82 -9.68 -6.51
CA ASN A 90 -8.84 -10.59 -5.95
C ASN A 90 -8.49 -11.02 -4.52
N ILE A 91 -7.21 -11.22 -4.22
CA ILE A 91 -6.72 -11.50 -2.87
C ILE A 91 -6.93 -10.27 -1.99
N ALA A 92 -6.60 -9.08 -2.48
CA ALA A 92 -6.73 -7.82 -1.75
C ALA A 92 -8.18 -7.49 -1.36
N LYS A 93 -9.16 -7.81 -2.21
CA LYS A 93 -10.59 -7.64 -1.92
C LYS A 93 -11.05 -8.42 -0.68
N VAL A 94 -10.46 -9.58 -0.45
CA VAL A 94 -10.78 -10.44 0.71
C VAL A 94 -9.92 -10.09 1.92
N ALA A 95 -8.64 -9.85 1.70
CA ALA A 95 -7.65 -9.61 2.74
C ALA A 95 -7.65 -8.18 3.29
N GLY A 96 -8.12 -7.20 2.51
CA GLY A 96 -8.14 -5.80 2.90
C GLY A 96 -6.78 -5.30 3.41
N ALA A 97 -6.72 -4.83 4.65
CA ALA A 97 -5.50 -4.30 5.26
C ALA A 97 -4.35 -5.32 5.37
N GLY A 98 -4.65 -6.63 5.38
CA GLY A 98 -3.64 -7.69 5.46
C GLY A 98 -2.68 -7.75 4.27
N THR A 99 -3.10 -7.29 3.10
CA THR A 99 -2.25 -7.19 1.91
C THR A 99 -1.57 -5.83 1.78
N LEU A 100 -2.04 -4.79 2.49
CA LEU A 100 -1.46 -3.44 2.42
C LEU A 100 -0.18 -3.29 3.27
N VAL A 101 -0.13 -3.94 4.42
CA VAL A 101 1.00 -3.81 5.37
C VAL A 101 2.29 -4.45 4.83
N PRO A 102 2.29 -5.65 4.23
CA PRO A 102 3.49 -6.24 3.67
C PRO A 102 4.02 -5.47 2.45
N ILE A 103 5.33 -5.65 2.16
CA ILE A 103 5.99 -5.02 1.00
C ILE A 103 5.30 -5.36 -0.34
N THR A 104 4.61 -6.48 -0.41
CA THR A 104 3.81 -6.92 -1.56
C THR A 104 2.67 -5.95 -1.88
N GLY A 105 2.03 -5.35 -0.87
CA GLY A 105 1.00 -4.32 -1.06
C GLY A 105 1.54 -3.04 -1.66
N PHE A 106 2.71 -2.60 -1.20
CA PHE A 106 3.39 -1.46 -1.80
C PHE A 106 3.74 -1.73 -3.27
N ALA A 107 4.28 -2.92 -3.58
CA ALA A 107 4.58 -3.32 -4.96
C ALA A 107 3.32 -3.31 -5.84
N ASN A 108 2.20 -3.86 -5.37
CA ASN A 108 0.92 -3.80 -6.08
C ASN A 108 0.46 -2.35 -6.33
N ALA A 109 0.55 -1.48 -5.33
CA ALA A 109 0.15 -0.09 -5.43
C ALA A 109 0.98 0.73 -6.44
N VAL A 110 2.23 0.32 -6.68
CA VAL A 110 3.12 0.93 -7.69
C VAL A 110 2.89 0.33 -9.08
N VAL A 111 2.74 -0.98 -9.16
CA VAL A 111 2.65 -1.71 -10.45
C VAL A 111 1.27 -1.55 -11.10
N SER A 112 0.19 -1.52 -10.32
CA SER A 112 -1.17 -1.41 -10.85
C SER A 112 -1.38 -0.14 -11.71
N PRO A 113 -1.04 1.07 -11.24
CA PRO A 113 -1.11 2.28 -12.08
C PRO A 113 -0.17 2.21 -13.29
N ALA A 114 1.00 1.59 -13.15
CA ALA A 114 1.95 1.44 -14.25
C ALA A 114 1.37 0.62 -15.41
N ILE A 115 0.60 -0.42 -15.10
CA ILE A 115 -0.07 -1.27 -16.09
C ILE A 115 -1.25 -0.53 -16.71
N GLU A 116 -2.09 0.12 -15.89
CA GLU A 116 -3.30 0.81 -16.31
C GLU A 116 -2.99 1.97 -17.27
N PHE A 117 -1.99 2.79 -16.93
CA PHE A 117 -1.63 3.99 -17.70
C PHE A 117 -0.53 3.74 -18.74
N LYS A 118 -0.21 2.49 -19.07
CA LYS A 118 0.79 2.14 -20.09
C LYS A 118 0.50 2.78 -21.47
N ALA A 119 -0.78 2.94 -21.82
CA ALA A 119 -1.20 3.53 -23.08
C ALA A 119 -0.89 5.03 -23.19
N GLU A 120 -0.70 5.73 -22.06
CA GLU A 120 -0.37 7.16 -22.03
C GLU A 120 1.12 7.46 -22.27
N GLY A 121 1.94 6.45 -22.49
CA GLY A 121 3.37 6.54 -22.77
C GLY A 121 4.26 6.26 -21.56
N PHE A 122 5.58 6.18 -21.83
CA PHE A 122 6.54 5.72 -20.82
C PHE A 122 6.79 6.76 -19.72
N ILE A 123 6.92 8.04 -20.07
CA ILE A 123 7.27 9.09 -19.11
C ILE A 123 6.02 9.59 -18.38
N MET A 124 5.00 10.04 -19.13
CA MET A 124 3.79 10.66 -18.58
C MET A 124 2.80 9.64 -18.01
N GLY A 125 2.74 8.47 -18.62
CA GLY A 125 1.90 7.35 -18.12
C GLY A 125 2.61 6.56 -17.04
N ILE A 126 3.48 5.64 -17.40
CA ILE A 126 4.09 4.69 -16.44
C ILE A 126 4.88 5.42 -15.37
N GLY A 127 5.86 6.25 -15.76
CA GLY A 127 6.78 6.89 -14.81
C GLY A 127 6.05 7.81 -13.82
N ALA A 128 5.25 8.75 -14.33
CA ALA A 128 4.54 9.71 -13.48
C ALA A 128 3.54 9.00 -12.54
N LYS A 129 2.79 8.03 -13.04
CA LYS A 129 1.73 7.35 -12.27
C LYS A 129 2.26 6.42 -11.18
N MET A 130 3.40 5.75 -11.40
CA MET A 130 4.08 4.97 -10.37
C MET A 130 4.42 5.83 -9.14
N PHE A 131 4.89 7.06 -9.36
CA PHE A 131 5.30 7.95 -8.27
C PHE A 131 4.15 8.68 -7.57
N VAL A 132 2.95 8.68 -8.11
CA VAL A 132 1.77 9.28 -7.45
C VAL A 132 1.51 8.65 -6.08
N ILE A 133 1.67 7.34 -5.97
CA ILE A 133 1.48 6.61 -4.70
C ILE A 133 2.83 6.40 -3.99
N ALA A 134 3.87 6.00 -4.74
CA ALA A 134 5.18 5.74 -4.17
C ALA A 134 5.82 7.00 -3.57
N GLY A 135 5.65 8.17 -4.20
CA GLY A 135 6.22 9.43 -3.74
C GLY A 135 5.86 9.79 -2.30
N PRO A 136 4.57 9.95 -1.98
CA PRO A 136 4.13 10.26 -0.62
C PRO A 136 4.57 9.22 0.41
N VAL A 137 4.51 7.93 0.10
CA VAL A 137 4.93 6.85 1.01
C VAL A 137 6.41 6.97 1.36
N LEU A 138 7.27 7.21 0.36
CA LEU A 138 8.70 7.41 0.56
C LEU A 138 9.00 8.67 1.38
N VAL A 139 8.36 9.80 1.05
CA VAL A 139 8.56 11.07 1.75
C VAL A 139 8.17 10.94 3.23
N TYR A 140 6.98 10.44 3.52
CA TYR A 140 6.53 10.28 4.91
C TYR A 140 7.38 9.24 5.66
N GLY A 141 7.72 8.12 5.03
CA GLY A 141 8.55 7.08 5.63
C GLY A 141 9.95 7.57 5.99
N ILE A 142 10.62 8.25 5.07
CA ILE A 142 11.96 8.82 5.30
C ILE A 142 11.91 9.91 6.36
N THR A 143 10.94 10.83 6.29
CA THR A 143 10.81 11.92 7.26
C THR A 143 10.57 11.38 8.66
N ALA A 144 9.67 10.43 8.84
CA ALA A 144 9.41 9.79 10.12
C ALA A 144 10.65 9.06 10.66
N SER A 145 11.40 8.37 9.78
CA SER A 145 12.63 7.67 10.15
C SER A 145 13.72 8.62 10.60
N VAL A 146 13.87 9.78 9.95
CA VAL A 146 14.84 10.82 10.33
C VAL A 146 14.49 11.39 11.71
N ILE A 147 13.23 11.75 11.95
CA ILE A 147 12.78 12.28 13.25
C ILE A 147 13.04 11.26 14.35
N TYR A 148 12.64 10.01 14.13
CA TYR A 148 12.87 8.94 15.11
C TYR A 148 14.38 8.70 15.34
N GLY A 149 15.18 8.71 14.28
CA GLY A 149 16.63 8.55 14.37
C GLY A 149 17.31 9.65 15.21
N ILE A 150 16.91 10.91 15.03
CA ILE A 150 17.42 12.02 15.85
C ILE A 150 17.07 11.82 17.33
N ILE A 151 15.84 11.45 17.64
CA ILE A 151 15.40 11.18 19.01
C ILE A 151 16.20 10.01 19.61
N ALA A 152 16.34 8.91 18.88
CA ALA A 152 17.06 7.72 19.35
C ALA A 152 18.54 8.01 19.60
N VAL A 153 19.20 8.73 18.72
CA VAL A 153 20.61 9.13 18.89
C VAL A 153 20.77 10.06 20.09
N SER A 154 19.90 11.07 20.22
CA SER A 154 19.90 11.98 21.37
C SER A 154 19.75 11.22 22.70
N TYR A 155 18.79 10.28 22.75
CA TYR A 155 18.57 9.45 23.93
C TYR A 155 19.81 8.59 24.25
N THR A 156 20.41 7.95 23.25
CA THR A 156 21.59 7.11 23.41
C THR A 156 22.78 7.91 23.94
N HIS A 157 23.02 9.11 23.39
CA HIS A 157 24.12 9.98 23.84
C HIS A 157 23.91 10.53 25.27
N LEU A 158 22.66 10.75 25.69
CA LEU A 158 22.34 11.25 27.04
C LEU A 158 22.39 10.16 28.09
N THR A 159 22.06 8.90 27.73
CA THR A 159 21.91 7.81 28.68
C THR A 159 23.13 6.89 28.80
N LEU A 160 24.02 6.86 27.81
CA LEU A 160 25.28 6.13 27.93
C LEU A 160 26.22 6.89 28.88
N PRO A 161 26.58 6.33 30.06
CA PRO A 161 27.64 6.90 30.88
C PRO A 161 28.93 6.90 30.07
N THR A 162 29.59 8.04 29.99
CA THR A 162 30.92 8.16 29.40
C THR A 162 31.86 7.32 30.29
N ILE A 163 32.11 6.08 29.89
CA ILE A 163 33.16 5.28 30.49
C ILE A 163 34.44 5.90 30.03
N ARG A 164 35.07 6.62 30.95
CA ARG A 164 36.39 7.24 30.82
C ARG A 164 37.42 6.27 31.33
#